data_338bdf4c028bd3b240346c22dcb8eca1
#
_entry.id   338bdf4c028bd3b240346c22dcb8eca1
#
_cell.length_a   1.000
_cell.length_b   1.000
_cell.length_c   1.000
_cell.angle_alpha   90.00
_cell.angle_beta   90.00
_cell.angle_gamma   90.00
#
_symmetry.space_group_name_H-M   'P 1'
#
loop_
_entity.id
_entity.type
_entity.pdbx_description
1 polymer ?
#
loop_
_entity_poly.entity_id
_entity_poly.type
_entity_poly.pdbx_seq_one_letter_code
_entity_poly.pdbx_strand_id
1 'polypeptide(L)'
;MALQEFISRVKSVDLARPNKYAVKILGAPIAKPRYVEYMAESVSFPGQNVRASTDLLRYGPQREVAHAMTYGGFNISFICTTGMPEKLWFESWQDQMVNKNTWEAKFYEDYVAILELVALDRNEKDSYQCTVYEAYPKTITAQEFSYGSNGAYQTVTVEFA
;
A
#
# COMPACT_ATOMS: atom_id res chain seq x y z
N MET A 1 -0.85 39.83 -3.60
CA MET A 1 -1.95 39.07 -4.24
C MET A 1 -1.80 37.57 -3.99
N ALA A 2 -0.72 36.90 -4.40
CA ALA A 2 -0.57 35.46 -4.25
C ALA A 2 -0.75 34.88 -2.82
N LEU A 3 -0.25 35.58 -1.79
CA LEU A 3 -0.36 35.11 -0.40
C LEU A 3 -1.82 35.17 0.12
N GLN A 4 -2.56 36.24 -0.22
CA GLN A 4 -3.96 36.35 0.17
C GLN A 4 -4.86 35.34 -0.54
N GLU A 5 -4.57 35.08 -1.81
CA GLU A 5 -5.26 34.04 -2.57
C GLU A 5 -4.97 32.64 -2.00
N PHE A 6 -3.71 32.37 -1.63
CA PHE A 6 -3.32 31.12 -0.96
C PHE A 6 -4.06 30.95 0.37
N ILE A 7 -4.05 31.98 1.23
CA ILE A 7 -4.73 31.95 2.53
C ILE A 7 -6.25 31.75 2.36
N SER A 8 -6.85 32.45 1.40
CA SER A 8 -8.28 32.30 1.09
C SER A 8 -8.59 30.89 0.62
N ARG A 9 -7.73 30.30 -0.24
CA ARG A 9 -7.91 28.94 -0.73
C ARG A 9 -7.79 27.91 0.39
N VAL A 10 -6.77 28.02 1.25
CA VAL A 10 -6.59 27.12 2.41
C VAL A 10 -7.75 27.22 3.41
N LYS A 11 -8.35 28.39 3.56
CA LYS A 11 -9.54 28.57 4.41
C LYS A 11 -10.81 28.00 3.79
N SER A 12 -10.93 28.00 2.47
CA SER A 12 -12.10 27.50 1.76
C SER A 12 -12.08 26.00 1.50
N VAL A 13 -10.88 25.40 1.39
CA VAL A 13 -10.68 23.98 1.13
C VAL A 13 -9.82 23.41 2.26
N ASP A 14 -10.32 22.42 3.00
CA ASP A 14 -9.54 21.77 4.06
C ASP A 14 -8.32 21.06 3.45
N LEU A 15 -7.20 21.10 4.19
CA LEU A 15 -5.97 20.45 3.75
C LEU A 15 -6.03 18.97 4.06
N ALA A 16 -5.58 18.15 3.11
CA ALA A 16 -5.44 16.71 3.31
C ALA A 16 -4.49 16.43 4.48
N ARG A 17 -4.88 15.53 5.36
CA ARG A 17 -4.10 15.16 6.55
C ARG A 17 -3.56 13.76 6.40
N PRO A 18 -2.24 13.54 6.62
CA PRO A 18 -1.63 12.24 6.46
C PRO A 18 -2.07 11.20 7.51
N ASN A 19 -2.68 11.62 8.60
CA ASN A 19 -3.16 10.77 9.68
C ASN A 19 -4.63 10.33 9.54
N LYS A 20 -5.27 10.64 8.44
CA LYS A 20 -6.67 10.30 8.15
C LYS A 20 -6.72 9.41 6.92
N TYR A 21 -6.76 8.11 7.15
CA TYR A 21 -6.86 7.11 6.08
C TYR A 21 -7.55 5.85 6.58
N ALA A 22 -8.03 5.06 5.65
CA ALA A 22 -8.57 3.72 5.88
C ALA A 22 -8.01 2.75 4.84
N VAL A 23 -7.78 1.52 5.26
CA VAL A 23 -7.35 0.42 4.40
C VAL A 23 -8.44 -0.63 4.40
N LYS A 24 -8.80 -1.14 3.23
CA LYS A 24 -9.73 -2.26 3.07
C LYS A 24 -9.08 -3.31 2.18
N ILE A 25 -9.17 -4.56 2.59
CA ILE A 25 -8.64 -5.72 1.86
C ILE A 25 -9.83 -6.59 1.47
N LEU A 26 -10.08 -6.73 0.18
CA LEU A 26 -11.22 -7.44 -0.37
C LEU A 26 -10.75 -8.65 -1.19
N GLY A 27 -11.44 -9.77 -1.07
CA GLY A 27 -11.16 -10.95 -1.89
C GLY A 27 -9.89 -11.71 -1.53
N ALA A 28 -9.32 -11.50 -0.34
CA ALA A 28 -8.18 -12.29 0.11
C ALA A 28 -8.52 -13.79 0.13
N PRO A 29 -7.58 -14.68 -0.25
CA PRO A 29 -7.83 -16.12 -0.35
C PRO A 29 -8.11 -16.79 0.99
N ILE A 30 -7.79 -16.12 2.07
CA ILE A 30 -7.99 -16.58 3.45
C ILE A 30 -8.89 -15.61 4.18
N ALA A 31 -9.77 -16.15 5.03
CA ALA A 31 -10.61 -15.33 5.89
C ALA A 31 -9.76 -14.38 6.74
N LYS A 32 -9.93 -13.08 6.52
CA LYS A 32 -9.18 -12.06 7.25
C LYS A 32 -9.72 -11.89 8.67
N PRO A 33 -8.86 -11.70 9.66
CA PRO A 33 -9.28 -11.21 10.96
C PRO A 33 -9.94 -9.82 10.82
N ARG A 34 -11.08 -9.60 11.46
CA ARG A 34 -11.89 -8.37 11.31
C ARG A 34 -11.14 -7.08 11.63
N TYR A 35 -10.12 -7.17 12.45
CA TYR A 35 -9.38 -6.02 12.95
C TYR A 35 -8.08 -5.71 12.17
N VAL A 36 -7.61 -6.56 11.26
CA VAL A 36 -6.34 -6.33 10.53
C VAL A 36 -6.35 -4.98 9.81
N GLU A 37 -7.46 -4.62 9.20
CA GLU A 37 -7.60 -3.34 8.49
C GLU A 37 -7.45 -2.12 9.42
N TYR A 38 -7.91 -2.25 10.67
CA TYR A 38 -7.80 -1.18 11.68
C TYR A 38 -6.41 -1.09 12.32
N MET A 39 -5.58 -2.13 12.17
CA MET A 39 -4.23 -2.16 12.71
C MET A 39 -3.19 -1.55 11.75
N ALA A 40 -3.61 -1.03 10.61
CA ALA A 40 -2.72 -0.31 9.71
C ALA A 40 -2.22 0.98 10.37
N GLU A 41 -0.94 1.02 10.71
CA GLU A 41 -0.28 2.18 11.33
C GLU A 41 0.17 3.20 10.29
N SER A 42 0.71 2.71 9.19
CA SER A 42 1.15 3.56 8.09
C SER A 42 0.89 2.91 6.74
N VAL A 43 0.58 3.74 5.76
CA VAL A 43 0.29 3.30 4.40
C VAL A 43 1.03 4.20 3.43
N SER A 44 1.78 3.61 2.51
CA SER A 44 2.30 4.34 1.37
C SER A 44 1.37 4.12 0.17
N PHE A 45 0.87 5.20 -0.42
CA PHE A 45 0.10 5.09 -1.65
C PHE A 45 1.03 4.72 -2.82
N PRO A 46 0.61 3.84 -3.75
CA PRO A 46 1.44 3.45 -4.88
C PRO A 46 1.79 4.66 -5.75
N GLY A 47 3.07 4.76 -6.10
CA GLY A 47 3.56 5.76 -7.04
C GLY A 47 3.26 5.34 -8.48
N GLN A 48 3.05 6.33 -9.34
CA GLN A 48 2.81 6.15 -10.76
C GLN A 48 4.00 6.73 -11.54
N ASN A 49 4.58 5.91 -12.40
CA ASN A 49 5.71 6.29 -13.26
C ASN A 49 5.35 6.11 -14.73
N VAL A 50 5.73 7.09 -15.53
CA VAL A 50 5.62 7.02 -17.00
C VAL A 50 6.96 6.63 -17.57
N ARG A 51 7.01 5.54 -18.31
CA ARG A 51 8.17 5.18 -19.11
C ARG A 51 8.15 5.96 -20.41
N ALA A 52 9.26 6.63 -20.70
CA ALA A 52 9.47 7.34 -21.95
C ALA A 52 10.64 6.72 -22.71
N SER A 53 10.57 6.73 -24.01
CA SER A 53 11.69 6.43 -24.91
C SER A 53 12.12 7.68 -25.63
N THR A 54 13.43 7.83 -25.82
CA THR A 54 13.99 8.94 -26.61
C THR A 54 13.88 8.63 -28.10
N ASP A 55 13.25 9.51 -28.84
CA ASP A 55 13.18 9.42 -30.31
C ASP A 55 14.53 9.88 -30.90
N LEU A 56 15.34 8.90 -31.33
CA LEU A 56 16.68 9.13 -31.91
C LEU A 56 16.66 9.28 -33.44
N LEU A 57 15.54 9.05 -34.10
CA LEU A 57 15.44 8.96 -35.54
C LEU A 57 15.17 10.31 -36.26
N ARG A 58 14.96 11.38 -35.51
CA ARG A 58 14.65 12.69 -36.06
C ARG A 58 15.83 13.66 -35.96
N TYR A 59 16.04 14.43 -37.04
CA TYR A 59 16.94 15.58 -37.01
C TYR A 59 16.32 16.66 -36.09
N GLY A 60 17.09 17.15 -35.11
CA GLY A 60 16.64 18.19 -34.17
C GLY A 60 16.84 17.80 -32.72
N PRO A 61 16.32 18.60 -31.78
CA PRO A 61 16.43 18.29 -30.37
C PRO A 61 15.71 16.96 -30.06
N GLN A 62 16.36 16.13 -29.28
CA GLN A 62 15.80 14.86 -28.82
C GLN A 62 14.47 15.07 -28.05
N ARG A 63 13.50 14.23 -28.32
CA ARG A 63 12.20 14.26 -27.66
C ARG A 63 11.99 12.94 -26.92
N GLU A 64 11.46 13.04 -25.72
CA GLU A 64 10.98 11.88 -24.98
C GLU A 64 9.51 11.63 -25.32
N VAL A 65 9.21 10.40 -25.71
CA VAL A 65 7.86 9.96 -26.02
C VAL A 65 7.43 8.93 -24.98
N ALA A 66 6.37 9.23 -24.25
CA ALA A 66 5.78 8.32 -23.28
C ALA A 66 5.14 7.11 -23.99
N HIS A 67 5.44 5.89 -23.54
CA HIS A 67 4.93 4.66 -24.17
C HIS A 67 4.30 3.68 -23.20
N ALA A 68 4.58 3.78 -21.89
CA ALA A 68 4.00 2.88 -20.89
C ALA A 68 3.86 3.56 -19.52
N MET A 69 2.92 3.07 -18.72
CA MET A 69 2.79 3.40 -17.32
C MET A 69 3.22 2.22 -16.47
N THR A 70 3.93 2.50 -15.38
CA THR A 70 4.31 1.49 -14.39
C THR A 70 3.91 1.98 -13.00
N TYR A 71 3.37 1.07 -12.22
CA TYR A 71 3.06 1.30 -10.81
C TYR A 71 4.12 0.61 -9.97
N GLY A 72 4.58 1.29 -8.94
CA GLY A 72 5.50 0.70 -7.96
C GLY A 72 4.74 -0.12 -6.92
N GLY A 73 5.42 -1.10 -6.32
CA GLY A 73 4.94 -1.72 -5.11
C GLY A 73 4.76 -0.68 -3.98
N PHE A 74 3.93 -0.98 -3.02
CA PHE A 74 3.67 -0.11 -1.89
C PHE A 74 3.69 -0.88 -0.58
N ASN A 75 3.97 -0.18 0.51
CA ASN A 75 4.14 -0.77 1.82
C ASN A 75 2.99 -0.36 2.74
N ILE A 76 2.53 -1.30 3.53
CA ILE A 76 1.62 -1.06 4.66
C ILE A 76 2.26 -1.65 5.91
N SER A 77 2.38 -0.84 6.96
CA SER A 77 2.83 -1.30 8.26
C SER A 77 1.62 -1.53 9.17
N PHE A 78 1.57 -2.70 9.80
CA PHE A 78 0.50 -3.09 10.72
C PHE A 78 1.06 -3.22 12.12
N ILE A 79 0.31 -2.74 13.11
CA ILE A 79 0.59 -2.98 14.52
C ILE A 79 0.28 -4.45 14.82
N CYS A 80 1.21 -5.14 15.46
CA CYS A 80 1.03 -6.53 15.87
C CYS A 80 0.46 -6.60 17.28
N THR A 81 -0.59 -7.39 17.43
CA THR A 81 -1.15 -7.73 18.74
C THR A 81 -0.44 -8.93 19.37
N THR A 82 -0.71 -9.20 20.63
CA THR A 82 -0.10 -10.34 21.34
C THR A 82 -0.41 -11.66 20.63
N GLY A 83 0.65 -12.42 20.30
CA GLY A 83 0.54 -13.65 19.50
C GLY A 83 0.68 -13.42 18.00
N MET A 84 0.78 -12.17 17.54
CA MET A 84 1.05 -11.76 16.14
C MET A 84 0.14 -12.41 15.07
N PRO A 85 -1.19 -12.45 15.29
CA PRO A 85 -2.11 -13.04 14.33
C PRO A 85 -2.11 -12.29 12.99
N GLU A 86 -1.78 -10.99 12.98
CA GLU A 86 -1.64 -10.18 11.77
C GLU A 86 -0.53 -10.75 10.87
N LYS A 87 0.64 -11.00 11.45
CA LYS A 87 1.78 -11.59 10.73
C LYS A 87 1.45 -13.00 10.25
N LEU A 88 0.90 -13.84 11.13
CA LEU A 88 0.50 -15.22 10.79
C LEU A 88 -0.50 -15.24 9.63
N TRP A 89 -1.40 -14.28 9.57
CA TRP A 89 -2.36 -14.17 8.48
C TRP A 89 -1.67 -13.87 7.15
N PHE A 90 -0.74 -12.92 7.11
CA PHE A 90 0.02 -12.62 5.90
C PHE A 90 0.94 -13.78 5.48
N GLU A 91 1.58 -14.45 6.42
CA GLU A 91 2.38 -15.65 6.16
C GLU A 91 1.52 -16.77 5.57
N SER A 92 0.32 -16.99 6.13
CA SER A 92 -0.64 -17.96 5.59
C SER A 92 -1.12 -17.59 4.19
N TRP A 93 -1.24 -16.28 3.89
CA TRP A 93 -1.57 -15.82 2.54
C TRP A 93 -0.43 -16.14 1.57
N GLN A 94 0.83 -15.89 1.96
CA GLN A 94 1.99 -16.28 1.14
C GLN A 94 2.07 -17.81 0.93
N ASP A 95 1.71 -18.59 1.94
CA ASP A 95 1.66 -20.06 1.84
C ASP A 95 0.58 -20.56 0.87
N GLN A 96 -0.45 -19.76 0.60
CA GLN A 96 -1.42 -20.04 -0.46
C GLN A 96 -0.86 -19.78 -1.86
N MET A 97 0.12 -18.89 -2.02
CA MET A 97 0.75 -18.65 -3.33
C MET A 97 1.71 -19.77 -3.71
N VAL A 98 2.56 -20.17 -2.78
CA VAL A 98 3.54 -21.24 -2.97
C VAL A 98 3.50 -22.15 -1.76
N ASN A 99 3.18 -23.41 -1.98
CA ASN A 99 3.17 -24.41 -0.92
C ASN A 99 4.60 -24.70 -0.46
N LYS A 100 4.91 -24.43 0.81
CA LYS A 100 6.25 -24.62 1.40
C LYS A 100 6.74 -26.08 1.39
N ASN A 101 5.82 -27.06 1.30
CA ASN A 101 6.18 -28.46 1.35
C ASN A 101 6.38 -29.07 -0.05
N THR A 102 5.55 -28.70 -1.02
CA THR A 102 5.59 -29.25 -2.38
C THR A 102 6.27 -28.32 -3.38
N TRP A 103 6.47 -27.04 -3.03
CA TRP A 103 6.99 -25.98 -3.88
C TRP A 103 6.12 -25.72 -5.13
N GLU A 104 4.87 -26.17 -5.09
CA GLU A 104 3.91 -25.90 -6.15
C GLU A 104 3.34 -24.49 -5.98
N ALA A 105 3.37 -23.72 -7.07
CA ALA A 105 2.72 -22.43 -7.14
C ALA A 105 1.26 -22.61 -7.59
N LYS A 106 0.34 -21.88 -6.94
CA LYS A 106 -1.06 -21.80 -7.37
C LYS A 106 -1.23 -20.86 -8.58
N PHE A 107 -2.40 -20.94 -9.21
CA PHE A 107 -2.75 -20.01 -10.27
C PHE A 107 -2.86 -18.59 -9.72
N TYR A 108 -2.50 -17.62 -10.56
CA TYR A 108 -2.47 -16.20 -10.18
C TYR A 108 -3.79 -15.69 -9.60
N GLU A 109 -4.91 -16.09 -10.21
CA GLU A 109 -6.26 -15.70 -9.81
C GLU A 109 -6.65 -16.20 -8.41
N ASP A 110 -6.02 -17.28 -7.92
CA ASP A 110 -6.37 -17.91 -6.65
C ASP A 110 -5.82 -17.14 -5.42
N TYR A 111 -4.82 -16.26 -5.61
CA TYR A 111 -4.18 -15.61 -4.48
C TYR A 111 -4.19 -14.07 -4.53
N VAL A 112 -4.66 -13.48 -5.61
CA VAL A 112 -4.76 -12.01 -5.72
C VAL A 112 -5.98 -11.48 -4.97
N ALA A 113 -5.88 -10.24 -4.52
CA ALA A 113 -6.93 -9.52 -3.82
C ALA A 113 -7.06 -8.09 -4.34
N ILE A 114 -8.07 -7.38 -3.87
CA ILE A 114 -8.26 -5.96 -4.14
C ILE A 114 -7.97 -5.19 -2.86
N LEU A 115 -7.09 -4.19 -2.94
CA LEU A 115 -6.83 -3.27 -1.84
C LEU A 115 -7.42 -1.90 -2.17
N GLU A 116 -8.23 -1.40 -1.24
CA GLU A 116 -8.73 -0.02 -1.30
C GLU A 116 -8.03 0.81 -0.23
N LEU A 117 -7.32 1.82 -0.68
CA LEU A 117 -6.65 2.80 0.16
C LEU A 117 -7.45 4.11 0.07
N VAL A 118 -8.03 4.52 1.18
CA VAL A 118 -8.90 5.69 1.23
C VAL A 118 -8.29 6.75 2.10
N ALA A 119 -8.09 7.95 1.56
CA ALA A 119 -7.77 9.13 2.36
C ALA A 119 -9.07 9.78 2.82
N LEU A 120 -9.15 10.09 4.10
CA LEU A 120 -10.34 10.65 4.73
C LEU A 120 -10.18 12.17 4.93
N ASP A 121 -11.30 12.85 4.81
CA ASP A 121 -11.43 14.27 5.17
C ASP A 121 -11.48 14.46 6.71
N ARG A 122 -11.50 15.70 7.14
CA ARG A 122 -11.65 16.10 8.55
C ARG A 122 -12.88 15.48 9.22
N ASN A 123 -13.96 15.32 8.46
CA ASN A 123 -15.22 14.75 8.90
C ASN A 123 -15.33 13.23 8.71
N GLU A 124 -14.18 12.56 8.46
CA GLU A 124 -14.09 11.10 8.24
C GLU A 124 -14.89 10.62 7.01
N LYS A 125 -15.08 11.51 6.05
CA LYS A 125 -15.66 11.18 4.75
C LYS A 125 -14.54 10.87 3.76
N ASP A 126 -14.82 9.96 2.83
CA ASP A 126 -13.91 9.59 1.76
C ASP A 126 -13.59 10.81 0.89
N SER A 127 -12.32 11.19 0.84
CA SER A 127 -11.81 12.32 0.07
C SER A 127 -11.09 11.87 -1.20
N TYR A 128 -10.25 10.87 -1.08
CA TYR A 128 -9.53 10.28 -2.20
C TYR A 128 -9.43 8.77 -2.01
N GLN A 129 -9.75 8.01 -3.05
CA GLN A 129 -9.68 6.56 -3.04
C GLN A 129 -8.73 6.07 -4.13
N CYS A 130 -7.84 5.18 -3.75
CA CYS A 130 -6.97 4.43 -4.66
C CYS A 130 -7.31 2.95 -4.54
N THR A 131 -7.76 2.34 -5.61
CA THR A 131 -8.04 0.90 -5.66
C THR A 131 -6.92 0.20 -6.42
N VAL A 132 -6.27 -0.75 -5.76
CA VAL A 132 -5.24 -1.59 -6.35
C VAL A 132 -5.86 -2.95 -6.60
N TYR A 133 -5.91 -3.33 -7.87
CA TYR A 133 -6.39 -4.63 -8.32
C TYR A 133 -5.25 -5.63 -8.36
N GLU A 134 -5.58 -6.90 -8.18
CA GLU A 134 -4.64 -8.01 -8.30
C GLU A 134 -3.43 -7.91 -7.36
N ALA A 135 -3.62 -7.27 -6.19
CA ALA A 135 -2.58 -7.11 -5.20
C ALA A 135 -2.34 -8.38 -4.39
N TYR A 136 -1.10 -8.64 -4.05
CA TYR A 136 -0.71 -9.74 -3.16
C TYR A 136 0.48 -9.34 -2.28
N PRO A 137 0.64 -9.93 -1.07
CA PRO A 137 1.75 -9.63 -0.18
C PRO A 137 3.03 -10.29 -0.71
N LYS A 138 3.90 -9.48 -1.32
CA LYS A 138 5.17 -9.92 -1.90
C LYS A 138 6.22 -10.17 -0.84
N THR A 139 6.41 -9.21 0.08
CA THR A 139 7.45 -9.28 1.09
C THR A 139 6.87 -8.96 2.45
N ILE A 140 7.17 -9.79 3.45
CA ILE A 140 6.94 -9.50 4.86
C ILE A 140 8.30 -9.18 5.46
N THR A 141 8.46 -7.95 5.97
CA THR A 141 9.74 -7.51 6.53
C THR A 141 10.08 -8.27 7.81
N ALA A 142 11.37 -8.57 7.98
CA ALA A 142 11.87 -9.17 9.20
C ALA A 142 11.60 -8.25 10.42
N GLN A 143 11.26 -8.85 11.53
CA GLN A 143 10.99 -8.16 12.79
C GLN A 143 12.15 -8.39 13.75
N GLU A 144 12.60 -7.33 14.39
CA GLU A 144 13.65 -7.38 15.38
C GLU A 144 13.05 -7.36 16.80
N PHE A 145 13.56 -8.20 17.67
CA PHE A 145 13.24 -8.24 19.08
C PHE A 145 14.47 -7.87 19.90
N SER A 146 14.34 -6.92 20.81
CA SER A 146 15.42 -6.49 21.69
C SER A 146 14.92 -6.28 23.10
N TYR A 147 15.64 -6.83 24.08
CA TYR A 147 15.33 -6.61 25.50
C TYR A 147 15.45 -5.15 25.95
N GLY A 148 16.19 -4.32 25.19
CA GLY A 148 16.33 -2.90 25.48
C GLY A 148 15.14 -2.04 25.02
N SER A 149 14.23 -2.57 24.23
CA SER A 149 13.08 -1.82 23.68
C SER A 149 11.89 -1.86 24.66
N ASN A 150 12.00 -1.10 25.75
CA ASN A 150 10.91 -0.99 26.71
C ASN A 150 9.85 0.00 26.23
N GLY A 151 8.58 -0.43 26.25
CA GLY A 151 7.43 0.43 25.93
C GLY A 151 7.14 0.61 24.43
N ALA A 152 7.88 -0.06 23.54
CA ALA A 152 7.58 -0.09 22.11
C ALA A 152 6.63 -1.26 21.78
N TYR A 153 5.71 -1.04 20.85
CA TYR A 153 4.91 -2.10 20.26
C TYR A 153 5.58 -2.61 18.98
N GLN A 154 5.27 -3.85 18.65
CA GLN A 154 5.82 -4.49 17.46
C GLN A 154 4.97 -4.18 16.24
N THR A 155 5.64 -3.92 15.10
CA THR A 155 4.99 -3.71 13.81
C THR A 155 5.49 -4.71 12.79
N VAL A 156 4.65 -5.03 11.82
CA VAL A 156 5.00 -5.81 10.63
C VAL A 156 4.74 -4.97 9.39
N THR A 157 5.75 -4.81 8.57
CA THR A 157 5.63 -4.11 7.29
C THR A 157 5.49 -5.13 6.17
N VAL A 158 4.46 -4.96 5.38
CA VAL A 158 4.13 -5.82 4.24
C VAL A 158 4.22 -5.00 2.95
N GLU A 159 5.05 -5.45 2.02
CA GLU A 159 5.12 -4.92 0.67
C GLU A 159 4.12 -5.67 -0.21
N PHE A 160 3.27 -4.92 -0.88
CA PHE A 160 2.32 -5.42 -1.86
C PHE A 160 2.81 -5.13 -3.29
N ALA A 161 2.57 -6.06 -4.19
CA ALA A 161 2.83 -5.92 -5.61
C ALA A 161 1.55 -6.16 -6.41
#